data_0827114f8614c0945f156e6749d2c06e
#
_entry.id   0827114f8614c0945f156e6749d2c06e
#
_cell.length_a   1.000
_cell.length_b   1.000
_cell.length_c   1.000
_cell.angle_alpha   90.00
_cell.angle_beta   90.00
_cell.angle_gamma   90.00
#
_symmetry.space_group_name_H-M   'P 1'
#
loop_
_entity.id
_entity.type
_entity.pdbx_description
1 polymer ?
#
loop_
_entity_poly.entity_id
_entity_poly.type
_entity_poly.pdbx_seq_one_letter_code
_entity_poly.pdbx_strand_id
1 'polypeptide(L)'
;MRPFVDLLHRDEFSLKHALGNSKKILPILKERGQKYFAVANYAEISNWVQQLFSCKENGIVPILGMEAFVNNFRYSQIDANKIEVTDLISGEKKDVLSLDETSRDLVTLDYPIDLYAKTVDGYYNIIKIHNDGQLNGVDKRPRTSDRFLKDHGKGIICVLQTPFSEVGSLLFNGYAERAKEKLEFYRSIFDEVYLSVSIVDDPEYSEINDQVIQFADYAGVKVIPVCNSHYIFKDDQEAWEIVLRMSRMRSGAFTYEIDSTPGLFYRTREEVDDLYERHFVSEVFTKERYLKIQNDLDDLLSEFTLLDLDYDLKLPKFENGPEKLREKAWNGFKKKGYDKLGQKYSDRLNYELENIIGAGFADYFLVLEELFTWYRDELHGMTAFGRGSAAGSLVLNCIGCTNVDPIKYNLLFERFLDAERFRKIVESGGKVSGCFPGDTVIPVSGGKFKMMKDIQIGDKVISIDGTEREVIDKFNNGVKNLISVSYLVGDKIYRFRVTENHMFRFKNSEIGQIGEKPINEFSNCDLLMVSDDEYVKIVNIENNGESEECYDLHIRGKSYYRVCGVLL
;
A
#
# COMPACT_ATOMS: atom_id res chain seq x y z
N MET A 1 20.78 -22.23 8.46
CA MET A 1 19.32 -22.51 8.47
C MET A 1 18.60 -21.30 7.89
N ARG A 2 17.50 -21.47 7.14
CA ARG A 2 16.72 -20.32 6.63
C ARG A 2 15.96 -19.69 7.79
N PRO A 3 15.86 -18.35 7.91
CA PRO A 3 15.05 -17.70 8.95
C PRO A 3 13.58 -18.11 8.85
N PHE A 4 12.90 -18.16 10.00
CA PHE A 4 11.46 -18.39 10.05
C PHE A 4 10.69 -17.10 9.69
N VAL A 5 9.64 -17.23 8.89
CA VAL A 5 8.72 -16.14 8.56
C VAL A 5 7.32 -16.51 9.08
N ASP A 6 6.83 -15.80 10.07
CA ASP A 6 5.46 -15.99 10.56
C ASP A 6 4.49 -15.29 9.61
N LEU A 7 3.71 -16.06 8.85
CA LEU A 7 2.69 -15.49 7.96
C LEU A 7 1.54 -14.85 8.76
N LEU A 8 1.24 -15.33 9.97
CA LEU A 8 0.19 -14.78 10.81
C LEU A 8 0.69 -13.68 11.78
N HIS A 9 1.76 -12.97 11.41
CA HIS A 9 2.18 -11.80 12.18
C HIS A 9 1.20 -10.64 12.02
N ARG A 10 0.85 -10.00 13.15
CA ARG A 10 0.04 -8.79 13.22
C ARG A 10 0.83 -7.65 13.84
N ASP A 11 0.72 -6.46 13.24
CA ASP A 11 1.36 -5.24 13.75
C ASP A 11 0.38 -4.28 14.43
N GLU A 12 0.87 -3.09 14.80
CA GLU A 12 0.10 -2.05 15.50
C GLU A 12 -1.15 -1.58 14.76
N PHE A 13 -1.30 -1.88 13.46
CA PHE A 13 -2.52 -1.56 12.71
C PHE A 13 -3.66 -2.53 13.00
N SER A 14 -3.39 -3.70 13.59
CA SER A 14 -4.41 -4.51 14.25
C SER A 14 -4.81 -3.88 15.58
N LEU A 15 -5.51 -2.75 15.50
CA LEU A 15 -5.83 -1.89 16.64
C LEU A 15 -6.46 -2.68 17.79
N LYS A 16 -5.86 -2.59 19.00
CA LYS A 16 -6.27 -3.27 20.23
C LYS A 16 -6.07 -4.81 20.22
N HIS A 17 -5.41 -5.36 19.23
CA HIS A 17 -5.12 -6.78 19.12
C HIS A 17 -3.62 -7.07 19.09
N ALA A 18 -2.82 -6.20 18.50
CA ALA A 18 -1.38 -6.39 18.38
C ALA A 18 -0.57 -5.14 18.74
N LEU A 19 0.70 -5.34 19.03
CA LEU A 19 1.69 -4.32 19.43
C LEU A 19 2.99 -4.51 18.64
N GLY A 20 2.90 -4.83 17.35
CA GLY A 20 4.06 -4.94 16.46
C GLY A 20 4.41 -3.58 15.85
N ASN A 21 5.71 -3.31 15.62
CA ASN A 21 6.14 -2.15 14.85
C ASN A 21 7.11 -2.59 13.76
N SER A 22 6.60 -2.65 12.53
CA SER A 22 7.34 -3.12 11.37
C SER A 22 8.66 -2.38 11.15
N LYS A 23 8.72 -1.07 11.42
CA LYS A 23 9.97 -0.29 11.29
C LYS A 23 11.05 -0.71 12.28
N LYS A 24 10.66 -1.16 13.47
CA LYS A 24 11.63 -1.62 14.50
C LYS A 24 12.17 -3.01 14.21
N ILE A 25 11.36 -3.90 13.64
CA ILE A 25 11.76 -5.29 13.41
C ILE A 25 12.61 -5.44 12.13
N LEU A 26 12.33 -4.69 11.06
CA LEU A 26 12.96 -4.89 9.75
C LEU A 26 14.50 -4.81 9.75
N PRO A 27 15.16 -3.86 10.45
CA PRO A 27 16.63 -3.87 10.56
C PRO A 27 17.17 -5.15 11.19
N ILE A 28 16.47 -5.69 12.20
CA ILE A 28 16.85 -6.94 12.90
C ILE A 28 16.68 -8.13 11.96
N LEU A 29 15.59 -8.19 11.19
CA LEU A 29 15.37 -9.26 10.22
C LEU A 29 16.42 -9.24 9.10
N LYS A 30 16.81 -8.04 8.66
CA LYS A 30 17.91 -7.86 7.70
C LYS A 30 19.24 -8.41 8.23
N GLU A 31 19.60 -8.10 9.47
CA GLU A 31 20.81 -8.63 10.13
C GLU A 31 20.75 -10.16 10.27
N ARG A 32 19.58 -10.75 10.47
CA ARG A 32 19.34 -12.19 10.49
C ARG A 32 19.34 -12.84 9.09
N GLY A 33 19.51 -12.06 8.02
CA GLY A 33 19.48 -12.54 6.64
C GLY A 33 18.09 -12.97 6.15
N GLN A 34 17.02 -12.46 6.77
CA GLN A 34 15.65 -12.76 6.38
C GLN A 34 15.30 -12.04 5.09
N LYS A 35 14.74 -12.76 4.12
CA LYS A 35 14.40 -12.24 2.80
C LYS A 35 12.95 -11.78 2.67
N TYR A 36 12.07 -12.26 3.53
CA TYR A 36 10.62 -12.04 3.46
C TYR A 36 10.11 -11.53 4.79
N PHE A 37 9.10 -10.67 4.75
CA PHE A 37 8.38 -10.23 5.94
C PHE A 37 6.90 -10.14 5.63
N ALA A 38 6.07 -10.87 6.37
CA ALA A 38 4.63 -10.94 6.22
C ALA A 38 3.94 -10.17 7.35
N VAL A 39 2.83 -9.51 7.03
CA VAL A 39 1.89 -8.96 8.01
C VAL A 39 0.47 -9.22 7.51
N ALA A 40 -0.39 -9.80 8.36
CA ALA A 40 -1.80 -10.03 8.08
C ALA A 40 -2.64 -9.41 9.19
N ASN A 41 -2.97 -8.11 9.06
CA ASN A 41 -3.72 -7.39 10.07
C ASN A 41 -5.20 -7.74 10.08
N TYR A 42 -5.81 -7.60 11.26
CA TYR A 42 -7.19 -7.91 11.56
C TYR A 42 -8.16 -7.01 10.79
N ALA A 43 -8.72 -7.52 9.69
CA ALA A 43 -9.62 -6.82 8.77
C ALA A 43 -9.10 -5.45 8.31
N GLU A 44 -7.76 -5.30 8.14
CA GLU A 44 -7.10 -4.01 7.95
C GLU A 44 -5.91 -4.12 6.98
N ILE A 45 -5.76 -3.11 6.13
CA ILE A 45 -4.71 -3.02 5.12
C ILE A 45 -3.93 -1.68 5.17
N SER A 46 -4.17 -0.85 6.17
CA SER A 46 -3.60 0.52 6.26
C SER A 46 -2.08 0.54 6.37
N ASN A 47 -1.44 -0.55 6.82
CA ASN A 47 0.01 -0.66 6.92
C ASN A 47 0.71 -0.96 5.58
N TRP A 48 0.00 -1.37 4.54
CA TRP A 48 0.58 -1.92 3.31
C TRP A 48 1.57 -0.98 2.63
N VAL A 49 1.23 0.29 2.50
CA VAL A 49 2.13 1.29 1.90
C VAL A 49 3.40 1.46 2.73
N GLN A 50 3.27 1.56 4.06
CA GLN A 50 4.41 1.65 4.96
C GLN A 50 5.28 0.39 4.91
N GLN A 51 4.68 -0.80 4.90
CA GLN A 51 5.37 -2.07 4.82
C GLN A 51 6.16 -2.20 3.51
N LEU A 52 5.55 -1.83 2.36
CA LEU A 52 6.20 -1.85 1.06
C LEU A 52 7.48 -1.01 1.04
N PHE A 53 7.40 0.25 1.47
CA PHE A 53 8.57 1.13 1.47
C PHE A 53 9.62 0.70 2.48
N SER A 54 9.22 0.38 3.72
CA SER A 54 10.16 -0.01 4.76
C SER A 54 10.85 -1.34 4.45
N CYS A 55 10.16 -2.32 3.87
CA CYS A 55 10.78 -3.56 3.41
C CYS A 55 11.76 -3.31 2.26
N LYS A 56 11.37 -2.49 1.27
CA LYS A 56 12.24 -2.13 0.14
C LYS A 56 13.55 -1.47 0.60
N GLU A 57 13.48 -0.54 1.56
CA GLU A 57 14.65 0.11 2.16
C GLU A 57 15.60 -0.88 2.85
N ASN A 58 15.07 -1.97 3.39
CA ASN A 58 15.84 -3.02 4.05
C ASN A 58 16.24 -4.19 3.14
N GLY A 59 15.84 -4.18 1.86
CA GLY A 59 16.10 -5.27 0.92
C GLY A 59 15.32 -6.55 1.22
N ILE A 60 14.14 -6.41 1.87
CA ILE A 60 13.24 -7.49 2.25
C ILE A 60 12.01 -7.46 1.31
N VAL A 61 11.55 -8.62 0.87
CA VAL A 61 10.31 -8.75 0.09
C VAL A 61 9.11 -8.68 1.04
N PRO A 62 8.21 -7.69 0.90
CA PRO A 62 7.00 -7.60 1.69
C PRO A 62 5.97 -8.63 1.20
N ILE A 63 5.37 -9.37 2.12
CA ILE A 63 4.20 -10.21 1.88
C ILE A 63 3.00 -9.49 2.47
N LEU A 64 2.18 -8.90 1.58
CA LEU A 64 1.04 -8.08 1.97
C LEU A 64 -0.15 -8.98 2.23
N GLY A 65 -0.59 -9.03 3.46
CA GLY A 65 -1.68 -9.87 3.90
C GLY A 65 -2.76 -9.13 4.69
N MET A 66 -3.91 -9.78 4.81
CA MET A 66 -5.05 -9.35 5.60
C MET A 66 -5.77 -10.56 6.18
N GLU A 67 -6.07 -10.54 7.47
CA GLU A 67 -7.04 -11.46 8.05
C GLU A 67 -8.45 -10.98 7.71
N ALA A 68 -9.11 -11.68 6.80
CA ALA A 68 -10.50 -11.43 6.43
C ALA A 68 -11.45 -12.33 7.22
N PHE A 69 -12.67 -11.86 7.47
CA PHE A 69 -13.72 -12.65 8.11
C PHE A 69 -14.81 -12.99 7.11
N VAL A 70 -15.18 -14.25 7.08
CA VAL A 70 -16.20 -14.79 6.17
C VAL A 70 -17.46 -15.14 6.95
N ASN A 71 -18.58 -14.59 6.50
CA ASN A 71 -19.90 -14.99 6.96
C ASN A 71 -20.92 -14.79 5.84
N ASN A 72 -21.62 -15.85 5.50
CA ASN A 72 -22.61 -15.85 4.42
C ASN A 72 -23.99 -15.36 4.85
N PHE A 73 -24.13 -14.86 6.08
CA PHE A 73 -25.41 -14.45 6.65
C PHE A 73 -25.42 -12.98 7.04
N ARG A 74 -26.48 -12.26 6.67
CA ARG A 74 -26.74 -10.89 7.10
C ARG A 74 -27.79 -10.86 8.20
N TYR A 75 -27.47 -10.21 9.31
CA TYR A 75 -28.36 -10.08 10.45
C TYR A 75 -29.28 -8.86 10.30
N SER A 76 -30.55 -9.04 10.71
CA SER A 76 -31.50 -7.97 10.90
C SER A 76 -32.20 -8.20 12.23
N GLN A 77 -31.95 -7.33 13.22
CA GLN A 77 -32.70 -7.35 14.46
C GLN A 77 -34.09 -6.75 14.20
N ILE A 78 -35.13 -7.59 14.27
CA ILE A 78 -36.51 -7.17 14.02
C ILE A 78 -37.14 -6.64 15.28
N ASP A 79 -36.92 -7.31 16.41
CA ASP A 79 -37.31 -6.88 17.75
C ASP A 79 -36.43 -7.55 18.82
N ALA A 80 -36.69 -7.31 20.10
CA ALA A 80 -35.90 -7.87 21.21
C ALA A 80 -35.89 -9.40 21.26
N ASN A 81 -36.85 -10.06 20.64
CA ASN A 81 -37.06 -11.50 20.68
C ASN A 81 -36.93 -12.19 19.31
N LYS A 82 -36.60 -11.43 18.25
CA LYS A 82 -36.50 -11.98 16.91
C LYS A 82 -35.29 -11.43 16.16
N ILE A 83 -34.35 -12.32 15.87
CA ILE A 83 -33.17 -12.04 15.05
C ILE A 83 -33.33 -12.83 13.75
N GLU A 84 -33.57 -12.13 12.65
CA GLU A 84 -33.65 -12.71 11.33
C GLU A 84 -32.27 -12.69 10.65
N VAL A 85 -31.85 -13.82 10.10
CA VAL A 85 -30.68 -13.91 9.23
C VAL A 85 -31.12 -14.14 7.80
N THR A 86 -30.50 -13.41 6.88
CA THR A 86 -30.66 -13.64 5.44
C THR A 86 -29.41 -14.31 4.91
N ASP A 87 -29.56 -15.49 4.33
CA ASP A 87 -28.50 -16.17 3.59
C ASP A 87 -28.20 -15.37 2.32
N LEU A 88 -26.97 -14.89 2.18
CA LEU A 88 -26.54 -14.05 1.06
C LEU A 88 -26.39 -14.82 -0.25
N ILE A 89 -26.36 -16.15 -0.18
CA ILE A 89 -26.25 -17.05 -1.35
C ILE A 89 -27.62 -17.37 -1.90
N SER A 90 -28.51 -17.86 -1.05
CA SER A 90 -29.86 -18.30 -1.45
C SER A 90 -30.92 -17.19 -1.36
N GLY A 91 -30.69 -16.15 -0.56
CA GLY A 91 -31.68 -15.14 -0.22
C GLY A 91 -32.72 -15.60 0.80
N GLU A 92 -32.60 -16.83 1.31
CA GLU A 92 -33.51 -17.38 2.32
C GLU A 92 -33.37 -16.67 3.64
N LYS A 93 -34.50 -16.45 4.32
CA LYS A 93 -34.55 -15.83 5.64
C LYS A 93 -34.87 -16.84 6.72
N LYS A 94 -34.11 -16.83 7.81
CA LYS A 94 -34.27 -17.75 8.95
C LYS A 94 -34.31 -16.95 10.26
N ASP A 95 -35.11 -17.42 11.22
CA ASP A 95 -35.05 -16.91 12.57
C ASP A 95 -33.92 -17.64 13.33
N VAL A 96 -32.90 -16.91 13.80
CA VAL A 96 -31.74 -17.47 14.52
C VAL A 96 -32.17 -18.23 15.77
N LEU A 97 -33.21 -17.76 16.45
CA LEU A 97 -33.68 -18.40 17.70
C LEU A 97 -34.37 -19.74 17.44
N SER A 98 -34.83 -20.00 16.22
CA SER A 98 -35.44 -21.27 15.81
C SER A 98 -34.42 -22.32 15.37
N LEU A 99 -33.14 -21.97 15.23
CA LEU A 99 -32.08 -22.89 14.81
C LEU A 99 -31.58 -23.73 15.99
N ASP A 100 -31.16 -24.96 15.71
CA ASP A 100 -30.36 -25.73 16.68
C ASP A 100 -28.99 -25.07 16.93
N GLU A 101 -28.30 -25.50 18.00
CA GLU A 101 -27.06 -24.88 18.44
C GLU A 101 -25.99 -24.87 17.34
N THR A 102 -25.76 -25.98 16.65
CA THR A 102 -24.78 -26.10 15.57
C THR A 102 -25.12 -25.19 14.39
N SER A 103 -26.38 -25.18 13.97
CA SER A 103 -26.85 -24.31 12.88
C SER A 103 -26.78 -22.84 13.29
N ARG A 104 -27.01 -22.52 14.57
CA ARG A 104 -26.87 -21.16 15.11
C ARG A 104 -25.41 -20.70 15.08
N ASP A 105 -24.46 -21.55 15.48
CA ASP A 105 -23.04 -21.23 15.42
C ASP A 105 -22.58 -20.98 13.99
N LEU A 106 -22.96 -21.83 13.04
CA LEU A 106 -22.63 -21.66 11.62
C LEU A 106 -23.12 -20.33 11.04
N VAL A 107 -24.27 -19.82 11.48
CA VAL A 107 -24.80 -18.54 10.99
C VAL A 107 -24.31 -17.34 11.78
N THR A 108 -23.87 -17.52 13.06
CA THR A 108 -23.47 -16.42 13.94
C THR A 108 -21.98 -16.19 14.02
N LEU A 109 -21.15 -17.17 13.70
CA LEU A 109 -19.69 -17.06 13.75
C LEU A 109 -19.12 -16.43 12.48
N ASP A 110 -18.15 -15.56 12.69
CA ASP A 110 -17.33 -15.00 11.62
C ASP A 110 -16.02 -15.79 11.57
N TYR A 111 -15.75 -16.43 10.44
CA TYR A 111 -14.61 -17.33 10.28
C TYR A 111 -13.41 -16.59 9.67
N PRO A 112 -12.25 -16.57 10.34
CA PRO A 112 -11.05 -15.93 9.80
C PRO A 112 -10.44 -16.75 8.67
N ILE A 113 -9.94 -16.03 7.68
CA ILE A 113 -9.05 -16.53 6.63
C ILE A 113 -7.95 -15.51 6.39
N ASP A 114 -6.71 -15.94 6.22
CA ASP A 114 -5.60 -15.04 5.91
C ASP A 114 -5.35 -15.02 4.41
N LEU A 115 -5.40 -13.85 3.84
CA LEU A 115 -5.27 -13.59 2.41
C LEU A 115 -3.97 -12.87 2.12
N TYR A 116 -3.17 -13.36 1.17
CA TYR A 116 -1.89 -12.78 0.80
C TYR A 116 -1.84 -12.48 -0.69
N ALA A 117 -1.43 -11.27 -1.05
CA ALA A 117 -1.31 -10.85 -2.43
C ALA A 117 -0.10 -11.53 -3.11
N LYS A 118 -0.36 -12.51 -3.99
CA LYS A 118 0.65 -13.16 -4.81
C LYS A 118 1.01 -12.30 -6.04
N THR A 119 0.02 -11.64 -6.60
CA THR A 119 0.14 -10.82 -7.82
C THR A 119 -0.43 -9.42 -7.62
N VAL A 120 -0.19 -8.52 -8.57
CA VAL A 120 -0.82 -7.18 -8.58
C VAL A 120 -2.35 -7.27 -8.63
N ASP A 121 -2.90 -8.22 -9.40
CA ASP A 121 -4.35 -8.46 -9.42
C ASP A 121 -4.84 -8.92 -8.03
N GLY A 122 -4.10 -9.81 -7.36
CA GLY A 122 -4.39 -10.25 -5.99
C GLY A 122 -4.37 -9.08 -4.99
N TYR A 123 -3.41 -8.17 -5.11
CA TYR A 123 -3.36 -6.95 -4.31
C TYR A 123 -4.66 -6.14 -4.43
N TYR A 124 -5.11 -5.86 -5.65
CA TYR A 124 -6.36 -5.12 -5.87
C TYR A 124 -7.59 -5.92 -5.47
N ASN A 125 -7.57 -7.24 -5.60
CA ASN A 125 -8.68 -8.09 -5.18
C ASN A 125 -8.82 -8.11 -3.65
N ILE A 126 -7.74 -8.17 -2.88
CA ILE A 126 -7.82 -8.06 -1.41
C ILE A 126 -8.36 -6.67 -0.99
N ILE A 127 -7.96 -5.58 -1.69
CA ILE A 127 -8.56 -4.26 -1.44
C ILE A 127 -10.08 -4.26 -1.67
N LYS A 128 -10.58 -4.95 -2.72
CA LYS A 128 -12.01 -5.07 -2.96
C LYS A 128 -12.70 -5.89 -1.86
N ILE A 129 -12.09 -7.00 -1.44
CA ILE A 129 -12.60 -7.84 -0.34
C ILE A 129 -12.65 -7.02 0.96
N HIS A 130 -11.61 -6.26 1.28
CA HIS A 130 -11.59 -5.34 2.42
C HIS A 130 -12.72 -4.32 2.32
N ASN A 131 -12.89 -3.67 1.17
CA ASN A 131 -13.93 -2.66 0.95
C ASN A 131 -15.33 -3.25 1.08
N ASP A 132 -15.57 -4.48 0.54
CA ASP A 132 -16.84 -5.17 0.72
C ASP A 132 -17.15 -5.40 2.21
N GLY A 133 -16.16 -5.88 2.96
CA GLY A 133 -16.29 -6.07 4.40
C GLY A 133 -16.63 -4.77 5.14
N GLN A 134 -15.96 -3.68 4.82
CA GLN A 134 -16.16 -2.38 5.47
C GLN A 134 -17.48 -1.69 5.08
N LEU A 135 -17.91 -1.81 3.84
CA LEU A 135 -19.09 -1.10 3.32
C LEU A 135 -20.39 -1.90 3.49
N ASN A 136 -20.32 -3.21 3.30
CA ASN A 136 -21.50 -4.06 3.21
C ASN A 136 -21.61 -5.08 4.34
N GLY A 137 -20.52 -5.37 5.05
CA GLY A 137 -20.42 -6.48 5.98
C GLY A 137 -20.31 -6.11 7.46
N VAL A 138 -20.36 -4.83 7.83
CA VAL A 138 -20.13 -4.41 9.23
C VAL A 138 -21.34 -4.73 10.11
N ASP A 139 -21.11 -5.61 11.10
CA ASP A 139 -21.98 -5.79 12.27
C ASP A 139 -21.12 -5.58 13.53
N LYS A 140 -20.46 -6.62 14.04
CA LYS A 140 -19.45 -6.51 15.11
C LYS A 140 -18.05 -6.26 14.56
N ARG A 141 -17.78 -6.79 13.37
CA ARG A 141 -16.53 -6.64 12.61
C ARG A 141 -16.82 -6.64 11.11
N PRO A 142 -15.89 -6.15 10.26
CA PRO A 142 -16.02 -6.26 8.81
C PRO A 142 -16.04 -7.72 8.36
N ARG A 143 -16.98 -8.08 7.50
CA ARG A 143 -17.17 -9.45 6.98
C ARG A 143 -17.43 -9.43 5.49
N THR A 144 -16.87 -10.39 4.77
CA THR A 144 -17.21 -10.67 3.38
C THR A 144 -17.97 -11.98 3.25
N SER A 145 -18.41 -12.35 2.07
CA SER A 145 -19.13 -13.58 1.80
C SER A 145 -18.41 -14.47 0.79
N ASP A 146 -18.69 -15.76 0.81
CA ASP A 146 -18.19 -16.72 -0.18
C ASP A 146 -18.50 -16.30 -1.62
N ARG A 147 -19.67 -15.70 -1.83
CA ARG A 147 -20.08 -15.17 -3.14
C ARG A 147 -19.10 -14.08 -3.61
N PHE A 148 -18.73 -13.15 -2.73
CA PHE A 148 -17.82 -12.08 -3.09
C PHE A 148 -16.39 -12.57 -3.29
N LEU A 149 -15.96 -13.53 -2.45
CA LEU A 149 -14.65 -14.18 -2.59
C LEU A 149 -14.50 -14.89 -3.93
N LYS A 150 -15.58 -15.56 -4.41
CA LYS A 150 -15.57 -16.26 -5.70
C LYS A 150 -15.20 -15.36 -6.88
N ASP A 151 -15.64 -14.11 -6.84
CA ASP A 151 -15.39 -13.14 -7.91
C ASP A 151 -14.03 -12.44 -7.78
N HIS A 152 -13.37 -12.53 -6.59
CA HIS A 152 -12.17 -11.75 -6.26
C HIS A 152 -11.01 -12.59 -5.68
N GLY A 153 -11.04 -13.92 -5.77
CA GLY A 153 -10.00 -14.78 -5.18
C GLY A 153 -8.73 -14.93 -6.02
N LYS A 154 -8.75 -14.57 -7.31
CA LYS A 154 -7.61 -14.75 -8.22
C LYS A 154 -6.41 -13.89 -7.82
N GLY A 155 -5.20 -14.47 -7.92
CA GLY A 155 -3.94 -13.82 -7.57
C GLY A 155 -3.67 -13.76 -6.07
N ILE A 156 -4.45 -14.52 -5.27
CA ILE A 156 -4.40 -14.57 -3.81
C ILE A 156 -4.01 -15.97 -3.34
N ILE A 157 -3.12 -16.02 -2.35
CA ILE A 157 -2.85 -17.20 -1.54
C ILE A 157 -3.70 -17.09 -0.27
N CYS A 158 -4.42 -18.17 0.07
CA CYS A 158 -5.23 -18.26 1.27
C CYS A 158 -4.62 -19.23 2.28
N VAL A 159 -4.43 -18.76 3.52
CA VAL A 159 -4.04 -19.60 4.65
C VAL A 159 -5.24 -19.71 5.60
N LEU A 160 -5.65 -20.93 5.88
CA LEU A 160 -6.76 -21.21 6.78
C LEU A 160 -6.21 -21.41 8.19
N GLN A 161 -6.54 -20.49 9.09
CA GLN A 161 -6.20 -20.62 10.50
C GLN A 161 -6.96 -21.79 11.11
N THR A 162 -6.28 -22.86 11.37
CA THR A 162 -6.89 -23.99 12.05
C THR A 162 -6.52 -23.90 13.54
N PRO A 163 -7.49 -23.88 14.46
CA PRO A 163 -8.88 -24.33 14.37
C PRO A 163 -9.95 -23.27 14.06
N PHE A 164 -9.60 -22.00 13.86
CA PHE A 164 -10.55 -20.87 13.87
C PHE A 164 -11.33 -20.70 12.56
N SER A 165 -10.82 -21.20 11.43
CA SER A 165 -11.52 -21.13 10.14
C SER A 165 -12.77 -22.01 10.11
N GLU A 166 -13.67 -21.75 9.15
CA GLU A 166 -14.86 -22.60 8.96
C GLU A 166 -14.48 -24.07 8.70
N VAL A 167 -13.40 -24.32 7.93
CA VAL A 167 -12.88 -25.67 7.70
C VAL A 167 -12.46 -26.33 9.01
N GLY A 168 -11.73 -25.61 9.87
CA GLY A 168 -11.34 -26.10 11.20
C GLY A 168 -12.55 -26.34 12.11
N SER A 169 -13.48 -25.38 12.15
CA SER A 169 -14.70 -25.52 12.96
C SER A 169 -15.50 -26.77 12.55
N LEU A 170 -15.68 -27.02 11.25
CA LEU A 170 -16.35 -28.23 10.77
C LEU A 170 -15.58 -29.50 11.13
N LEU A 171 -14.26 -29.49 10.99
CA LEU A 171 -13.39 -30.62 11.32
C LEU A 171 -13.52 -31.02 12.81
N PHE A 172 -13.35 -30.05 13.71
CA PHE A 172 -13.37 -30.29 15.15
C PHE A 172 -14.76 -30.63 15.72
N ASN A 173 -15.83 -30.30 14.99
CA ASN A 173 -17.18 -30.76 15.29
C ASN A 173 -17.53 -32.11 14.64
N GLY A 174 -16.57 -32.83 14.05
CA GLY A 174 -16.74 -34.16 13.47
C GLY A 174 -17.33 -34.19 12.05
N TYR A 175 -17.40 -33.08 11.36
CA TYR A 175 -17.94 -32.97 10.00
C TYR A 175 -16.84 -32.95 8.92
N ALA A 176 -15.94 -33.95 8.92
CA ALA A 176 -14.76 -33.98 8.05
C ALA A 176 -15.11 -33.89 6.54
N GLU A 177 -16.18 -34.50 6.07
CA GLU A 177 -16.62 -34.40 4.67
C GLU A 177 -17.03 -32.98 4.30
N ARG A 178 -17.80 -32.30 5.15
CA ARG A 178 -18.19 -30.90 4.95
C ARG A 178 -17.00 -29.97 5.02
N ALA A 179 -16.02 -30.23 5.92
CA ALA A 179 -14.78 -29.52 5.98
C ALA A 179 -14.00 -29.64 4.66
N LYS A 180 -13.97 -30.84 4.07
CA LYS A 180 -13.35 -31.09 2.76
C LYS A 180 -14.08 -30.35 1.63
N GLU A 181 -15.41 -30.42 1.59
CA GLU A 181 -16.22 -29.67 0.61
C GLU A 181 -15.93 -28.16 0.68
N LYS A 182 -15.83 -27.59 1.87
CA LYS A 182 -15.50 -26.17 2.07
C LYS A 182 -14.07 -25.85 1.64
N LEU A 183 -13.12 -26.74 1.93
CA LEU A 183 -11.74 -26.62 1.49
C LEU A 183 -11.64 -26.61 -0.05
N GLU A 184 -12.34 -27.55 -0.72
CA GLU A 184 -12.39 -27.60 -2.18
C GLU A 184 -13.04 -26.35 -2.78
N PHE A 185 -14.05 -25.80 -2.12
CA PHE A 185 -14.58 -24.50 -2.52
C PHE A 185 -13.50 -23.41 -2.50
N TYR A 186 -12.72 -23.26 -1.42
CA TYR A 186 -11.62 -22.29 -1.37
C TYR A 186 -10.54 -22.57 -2.42
N ARG A 187 -10.19 -23.84 -2.66
CA ARG A 187 -9.25 -24.24 -3.71
C ARG A 187 -9.74 -23.91 -5.12
N SER A 188 -11.03 -23.77 -5.31
CA SER A 188 -11.62 -23.41 -6.61
C SER A 188 -11.54 -21.90 -6.91
N ILE A 189 -11.30 -21.05 -5.90
CA ILE A 189 -11.35 -19.59 -6.02
C ILE A 189 -10.00 -18.90 -5.78
N PHE A 190 -9.14 -19.45 -4.92
CA PHE A 190 -7.81 -18.92 -4.67
C PHE A 190 -6.75 -19.66 -5.51
N ASP A 191 -5.66 -18.99 -5.82
CA ASP A 191 -4.56 -19.60 -6.59
C ASP A 191 -3.95 -20.77 -5.82
N GLU A 192 -3.81 -20.61 -4.48
CA GLU A 192 -3.35 -21.66 -3.57
C GLU A 192 -4.04 -21.55 -2.22
N VAL A 193 -4.22 -22.69 -1.56
CA VAL A 193 -4.81 -22.80 -0.22
C VAL A 193 -3.93 -23.70 0.65
N TYR A 194 -3.64 -23.23 1.85
CA TYR A 194 -2.87 -23.94 2.87
C TYR A 194 -3.68 -24.05 4.17
N LEU A 195 -3.50 -25.17 4.88
CA LEU A 195 -3.89 -25.25 6.29
C LEU A 195 -2.70 -24.82 7.15
N SER A 196 -2.94 -24.36 8.36
CA SER A 196 -1.89 -24.02 9.29
C SER A 196 -1.88 -24.93 10.52
N VAL A 197 -0.68 -25.26 11.00
CA VAL A 197 -0.43 -25.81 12.35
C VAL A 197 0.15 -24.73 13.22
N SER A 198 -0.38 -24.58 14.44
CA SER A 198 0.03 -23.55 15.38
C SER A 198 1.22 -24.04 16.21
N ILE A 199 2.38 -23.37 16.10
CA ILE A 199 3.56 -23.63 16.92
C ILE A 199 3.66 -22.50 17.96
N VAL A 200 2.83 -22.59 18.99
CA VAL A 200 2.71 -21.63 20.09
C VAL A 200 3.12 -22.29 21.42
N ASP A 201 3.41 -21.50 22.46
CA ASP A 201 3.82 -22.03 23.76
C ASP A 201 2.61 -22.51 24.58
N ASP A 202 1.86 -23.42 23.98
CA ASP A 202 0.65 -24.00 24.55
C ASP A 202 0.51 -25.47 24.09
N PRO A 203 0.69 -26.45 25.00
CA PRO A 203 0.64 -27.87 24.66
C PRO A 203 -0.75 -28.36 24.22
N GLU A 204 -1.84 -27.62 24.49
CA GLU A 204 -3.19 -27.99 24.05
C GLU A 204 -3.31 -28.04 22.53
N TYR A 205 -2.49 -27.26 21.81
CA TYR A 205 -2.43 -27.29 20.35
C TYR A 205 -1.82 -28.59 19.77
N SER A 206 -1.24 -29.48 20.58
CA SER A 206 -0.65 -30.73 20.08
C SER A 206 -1.70 -31.63 19.42
N GLU A 207 -2.81 -31.88 20.11
CA GLU A 207 -3.90 -32.70 19.57
C GLU A 207 -4.58 -32.02 18.38
N ILE A 208 -4.76 -30.71 18.44
CA ILE A 208 -5.30 -29.90 17.35
C ILE A 208 -4.42 -30.05 16.09
N ASN A 209 -3.12 -29.88 16.22
CA ASN A 209 -2.18 -30.00 15.10
C ASN A 209 -2.19 -31.41 14.50
N ASP A 210 -2.26 -32.47 15.32
CA ASP A 210 -2.34 -33.84 14.84
C ASP A 210 -3.60 -34.07 14.01
N GLN A 211 -4.76 -33.58 14.45
CA GLN A 211 -6.02 -33.68 13.69
C GLN A 211 -5.94 -32.90 12.38
N VAL A 212 -5.35 -31.70 12.37
CA VAL A 212 -5.13 -30.90 11.16
C VAL A 212 -4.26 -31.63 10.15
N ILE A 213 -3.16 -32.24 10.61
CA ILE A 213 -2.23 -32.98 9.76
C ILE A 213 -2.92 -34.21 9.15
N GLN A 214 -3.68 -34.97 9.95
CA GLN A 214 -4.45 -36.13 9.45
C GLN A 214 -5.49 -35.70 8.42
N PHE A 215 -6.20 -34.61 8.67
CA PHE A 215 -7.15 -34.06 7.72
C PHE A 215 -6.48 -33.56 6.43
N ALA A 216 -5.32 -32.93 6.55
CA ALA A 216 -4.54 -32.47 5.41
C ALA A 216 -4.12 -33.64 4.49
N ASP A 217 -3.71 -34.77 5.07
CA ASP A 217 -3.41 -35.99 4.32
C ASP A 217 -4.66 -36.53 3.62
N TYR A 218 -5.79 -36.57 4.33
CA TYR A 218 -7.07 -37.02 3.77
C TYR A 218 -7.56 -36.13 2.62
N ALA A 219 -7.41 -34.79 2.77
CA ALA A 219 -7.88 -33.84 1.77
C ALA A 219 -6.84 -33.51 0.68
N GLY A 220 -5.59 -33.98 0.82
CA GLY A 220 -4.52 -33.73 -0.14
C GLY A 220 -4.14 -32.25 -0.22
N VAL A 221 -4.00 -31.55 0.92
CA VAL A 221 -3.65 -30.15 1.01
C VAL A 221 -2.33 -29.96 1.79
N LYS A 222 -1.54 -28.96 1.41
CA LYS A 222 -0.30 -28.62 2.11
C LYS A 222 -0.59 -27.93 3.45
N VAL A 223 0.32 -28.13 4.40
CA VAL A 223 0.27 -27.52 5.74
C VAL A 223 1.50 -26.67 5.93
N ILE A 224 1.34 -25.53 6.59
CA ILE A 224 2.45 -24.63 6.97
C ILE A 224 2.43 -24.33 8.47
N PRO A 225 3.61 -24.08 9.09
CA PRO A 225 3.67 -23.71 10.49
C PRO A 225 3.47 -22.20 10.66
N VAL A 226 2.75 -21.81 11.73
CA VAL A 226 2.52 -20.41 12.10
C VAL A 226 2.70 -20.23 13.61
N CYS A 227 3.10 -19.03 14.05
CA CYS A 227 3.25 -18.68 15.45
C CYS A 227 2.21 -17.65 15.94
N ASN A 228 1.43 -17.10 15.03
CA ASN A 228 0.36 -16.12 15.34
C ASN A 228 0.89 -14.96 16.19
N SER A 229 2.00 -14.34 15.77
CA SER A 229 2.69 -13.32 16.56
C SER A 229 1.94 -11.98 16.56
N HIS A 230 1.78 -11.40 17.76
CA HIS A 230 1.06 -10.15 18.01
C HIS A 230 1.98 -9.03 18.49
N TYR A 231 3.22 -9.34 18.83
CA TYR A 231 4.24 -8.38 19.22
C TYR A 231 5.64 -8.88 18.83
N ILE A 232 6.65 -8.02 18.90
CA ILE A 232 7.96 -8.30 18.33
C ILE A 232 8.89 -8.99 19.31
N PHE A 233 9.08 -8.40 20.49
CA PHE A 233 10.05 -8.87 21.47
C PHE A 233 9.35 -9.59 22.61
N LYS A 234 10.00 -10.62 23.14
CA LYS A 234 9.47 -11.41 24.27
C LYS A 234 9.06 -10.55 25.47
N ASP A 235 9.80 -9.47 25.71
CA ASP A 235 9.57 -8.56 26.84
C ASP A 235 8.37 -7.62 26.61
N ASP A 236 7.80 -7.56 25.40
CA ASP A 236 6.62 -6.73 25.09
C ASP A 236 5.30 -7.38 25.53
N GLN A 237 5.32 -8.58 26.11
CA GLN A 237 4.11 -9.31 26.51
C GLN A 237 3.23 -8.51 27.46
N GLU A 238 3.79 -7.92 28.53
CA GLU A 238 3.02 -7.12 29.48
C GLU A 238 2.35 -5.91 28.81
N ALA A 239 3.08 -5.23 27.92
CA ALA A 239 2.53 -4.11 27.16
C ALA A 239 1.39 -4.56 26.22
N TRP A 240 1.53 -5.71 25.56
CA TRP A 240 0.48 -6.30 24.74
C TRP A 240 -0.76 -6.68 25.56
N GLU A 241 -0.61 -7.26 26.73
CA GLU A 241 -1.72 -7.55 27.64
C GLU A 241 -2.49 -6.29 28.04
N ILE A 242 -1.80 -5.16 28.25
CA ILE A 242 -2.45 -3.87 28.49
C ILE A 242 -3.31 -3.46 27.28
N VAL A 243 -2.81 -3.62 26.06
CA VAL A 243 -3.58 -3.35 24.82
C VAL A 243 -4.85 -4.19 24.77
N LEU A 244 -4.77 -5.48 25.07
CA LEU A 244 -5.94 -6.37 25.14
C LEU A 244 -6.96 -5.91 26.21
N ARG A 245 -6.49 -5.52 27.39
CA ARG A 245 -7.36 -4.97 28.47
C ARG A 245 -8.08 -3.71 28.00
N MET A 246 -7.39 -2.81 27.31
CA MET A 246 -8.01 -1.60 26.74
C MET A 246 -9.12 -1.92 25.74
N SER A 247 -9.00 -3.01 24.98
CA SER A 247 -10.04 -3.43 24.04
C SER A 247 -11.34 -3.87 24.74
N ARG A 248 -11.22 -4.53 25.90
CA ARG A 248 -12.34 -5.07 26.69
C ARG A 248 -13.03 -4.03 27.59
N MET A 249 -12.35 -2.93 27.95
CA MET A 249 -12.92 -1.87 28.82
C MET A 249 -14.19 -1.22 28.26
N ARG A 250 -14.41 -1.23 26.95
CA ARG A 250 -15.62 -0.66 26.33
C ARG A 250 -16.88 -1.53 26.47
N SER A 251 -16.73 -2.81 26.79
CA SER A 251 -17.87 -3.74 26.97
C SER A 251 -18.47 -3.75 28.39
N GLY A 252 -17.97 -2.90 29.30
CA GLY A 252 -18.47 -2.82 30.70
C GLY A 252 -18.07 -4.00 31.60
N ALA A 253 -17.35 -4.97 31.08
CA ALA A 253 -16.84 -6.11 31.84
C ALA A 253 -15.39 -5.85 32.25
N PHE A 254 -15.19 -5.47 33.49
CA PHE A 254 -13.88 -5.51 34.16
C PHE A 254 -13.56 -6.97 34.46
N THR A 255 -12.93 -7.68 33.53
CA THR A 255 -12.35 -8.99 33.84
C THR A 255 -10.87 -8.81 34.13
N TYR A 256 -10.43 -9.12 35.32
CA TYR A 256 -9.01 -9.12 35.73
C TYR A 256 -8.22 -10.25 35.04
N GLU A 257 -8.89 -11.28 34.59
CA GLU A 257 -8.26 -12.40 33.87
C GLU A 257 -8.30 -12.15 32.38
N ILE A 258 -7.11 -12.11 31.79
CA ILE A 258 -6.94 -12.14 30.35
C ILE A 258 -6.59 -13.57 30.00
N ASP A 259 -7.48 -14.19 29.26
CA ASP A 259 -7.20 -15.43 28.57
C ASP A 259 -6.29 -15.07 27.37
N SER A 260 -5.00 -14.97 27.62
CA SER A 260 -4.00 -14.68 26.61
C SER A 260 -3.01 -15.82 26.57
N THR A 261 -2.92 -16.48 25.43
CA THR A 261 -1.84 -17.46 25.20
C THR A 261 -0.50 -16.73 25.35
N PRO A 262 0.39 -17.17 26.27
CA PRO A 262 1.66 -16.52 26.47
C PRO A 262 2.59 -16.74 25.28
N GLY A 263 3.54 -15.82 25.10
CA GLY A 263 4.63 -16.00 24.15
C GLY A 263 4.26 -15.83 22.67
N LEU A 264 3.28 -14.99 22.33
CA LEU A 264 2.93 -14.66 20.93
C LEU A 264 3.84 -13.56 20.35
N PHE A 265 5.16 -13.67 20.55
CA PHE A 265 6.14 -12.76 19.96
C PHE A 265 6.70 -13.31 18.61
N TYR A 266 7.33 -12.42 17.82
CA TYR A 266 7.93 -12.79 16.55
C TYR A 266 9.18 -13.65 16.75
N ARG A 267 9.09 -14.96 16.51
CA ARG A 267 10.08 -15.97 16.84
C ARG A 267 11.16 -16.13 15.78
N THR A 268 12.33 -16.56 16.22
CA THR A 268 13.37 -17.10 15.35
C THR A 268 13.07 -18.55 14.98
N ARG A 269 13.77 -19.09 13.97
CA ARG A 269 13.65 -20.52 13.59
C ARG A 269 14.02 -21.44 14.75
N GLU A 270 15.07 -21.12 15.49
CA GLU A 270 15.53 -21.89 16.63
C GLU A 270 14.49 -21.95 17.76
N GLU A 271 13.80 -20.83 18.01
CA GLU A 271 12.71 -20.79 19.01
C GLU A 271 11.48 -21.58 18.56
N VAL A 272 11.18 -21.61 17.26
CA VAL A 272 10.10 -22.45 16.69
C VAL A 272 10.46 -23.93 16.76
N ASP A 273 11.71 -24.27 16.43
CA ASP A 273 12.23 -25.65 16.50
C ASP A 273 12.19 -26.16 17.96
N ASP A 274 12.58 -25.32 18.94
CA ASP A 274 12.52 -25.65 20.37
C ASP A 274 11.09 -25.86 20.87
N LEU A 275 10.12 -25.03 20.45
CA LEU A 275 8.71 -25.24 20.77
C LEU A 275 8.17 -26.55 20.20
N TYR A 276 8.51 -26.85 18.93
CA TYR A 276 8.12 -28.11 18.32
C TYR A 276 8.64 -29.30 19.14
N GLU A 277 9.94 -29.31 19.48
CA GLU A 277 10.54 -30.40 20.26
C GLU A 277 9.93 -30.55 21.66
N ARG A 278 9.52 -29.45 22.29
CA ARG A 278 8.96 -29.46 23.65
C ARG A 278 7.50 -29.92 23.71
N HIS A 279 6.68 -29.52 22.72
CA HIS A 279 5.21 -29.64 22.85
C HIS A 279 4.54 -30.46 21.75
N PHE A 280 5.15 -30.60 20.57
CA PHE A 280 4.41 -31.05 19.40
C PHE A 280 4.89 -32.37 18.79
N VAL A 281 5.95 -32.99 19.33
CA VAL A 281 6.41 -34.30 18.85
C VAL A 281 5.40 -35.39 19.20
N SER A 282 4.81 -36.01 18.17
CA SER A 282 3.83 -37.08 18.30
C SER A 282 4.04 -38.18 17.24
N GLU A 283 3.24 -39.25 17.26
CA GLU A 283 3.21 -40.27 16.21
C GLU A 283 2.70 -39.71 14.87
N VAL A 284 1.88 -38.66 14.89
CA VAL A 284 1.34 -38.00 13.70
C VAL A 284 2.27 -36.87 13.26
N PHE A 285 2.66 -35.99 14.18
CA PHE A 285 3.52 -34.86 13.91
C PHE A 285 4.98 -35.20 14.19
N THR A 286 5.51 -36.16 13.42
CA THR A 286 6.92 -36.63 13.51
C THR A 286 7.91 -35.56 13.05
N LYS A 287 9.17 -35.70 13.45
CA LYS A 287 10.26 -34.80 13.02
C LYS A 287 10.39 -34.69 11.50
N GLU A 288 10.22 -35.80 10.78
CA GLU A 288 10.27 -35.81 9.32
C GLU A 288 9.14 -34.95 8.74
N ARG A 289 7.93 -35.10 9.28
CA ARG A 289 6.79 -34.30 8.87
C ARG A 289 6.94 -32.83 9.21
N TYR A 290 7.45 -32.50 10.37
CA TYR A 290 7.78 -31.13 10.75
C TYR A 290 8.75 -30.49 9.76
N LEU A 291 9.83 -31.17 9.38
CA LEU A 291 10.79 -30.68 8.38
C LEU A 291 10.13 -30.50 7.01
N LYS A 292 9.21 -31.39 6.62
CA LYS A 292 8.45 -31.23 5.38
C LYS A 292 7.57 -29.98 5.42
N ILE A 293 6.84 -29.77 6.50
CA ILE A 293 5.96 -28.60 6.70
C ILE A 293 6.78 -27.29 6.67
N GLN A 294 7.97 -27.29 7.24
CA GLN A 294 8.91 -26.17 7.16
C GLN A 294 9.41 -25.91 5.73
N ASN A 295 9.67 -26.97 4.96
CA ASN A 295 10.03 -26.83 3.55
C ASN A 295 8.86 -26.33 2.70
N ASP A 296 7.63 -26.79 2.97
CA ASP A 296 6.42 -26.30 2.30
C ASP A 296 6.23 -24.79 2.54
N LEU A 297 6.58 -24.28 3.74
CA LEU A 297 6.61 -22.83 4.00
C LEU A 297 7.71 -22.12 3.19
N ASP A 298 8.92 -22.67 3.17
CA ASP A 298 10.05 -22.09 2.42
C ASP A 298 9.75 -22.05 0.91
N ASP A 299 9.09 -23.06 0.37
CA ASP A 299 8.63 -23.11 -1.03
C ASP A 299 7.57 -22.03 -1.30
N LEU A 300 6.56 -21.94 -0.43
CA LEU A 300 5.54 -20.90 -0.51
C LEU A 300 6.15 -19.50 -0.49
N LEU A 301 7.08 -19.23 0.43
CA LEU A 301 7.74 -17.92 0.53
C LEU A 301 8.49 -17.55 -0.76
N SER A 302 9.05 -18.54 -1.47
CA SER A 302 9.78 -18.32 -2.72
C SER A 302 8.90 -17.84 -3.89
N GLU A 303 7.60 -18.00 -3.79
CA GLU A 303 6.63 -17.55 -4.80
C GLU A 303 6.31 -16.05 -4.71
N PHE A 304 6.61 -15.43 -3.56
CA PHE A 304 6.38 -14.00 -3.38
C PHE A 304 7.52 -13.18 -3.98
N THR A 305 7.16 -12.16 -4.72
CA THR A 305 8.07 -11.17 -5.30
C THR A 305 7.63 -9.76 -4.93
N LEU A 306 8.53 -8.79 -5.09
CA LEU A 306 8.15 -7.40 -4.94
C LEU A 306 7.10 -7.04 -5.99
N LEU A 307 5.91 -6.66 -5.55
CA LEU A 307 4.83 -6.26 -6.45
C LEU A 307 5.18 -4.94 -7.15
N ASP A 308 5.04 -4.90 -8.46
CA ASP A 308 5.23 -3.69 -9.27
C ASP A 308 3.94 -2.85 -9.27
N LEU A 309 3.76 -2.07 -8.20
CA LEU A 309 2.58 -1.26 -7.99
C LEU A 309 2.80 0.16 -8.52
N ASP A 310 1.72 0.73 -9.05
CA ASP A 310 1.68 2.12 -9.48
C ASP A 310 1.39 3.03 -8.27
N TYR A 311 2.39 3.83 -7.87
CA TYR A 311 2.32 4.76 -6.73
C TYR A 311 2.02 6.19 -7.14
N ASP A 312 1.72 6.44 -8.40
CA ASP A 312 1.53 7.79 -8.88
C ASP A 312 0.26 8.42 -8.32
N LEU A 313 0.38 9.69 -7.97
CA LEU A 313 -0.74 10.48 -7.50
C LEU A 313 -1.75 10.68 -8.64
N LYS A 314 -2.88 9.98 -8.56
CA LYS A 314 -3.97 10.07 -9.55
C LYS A 314 -4.99 11.09 -9.05
N LEU A 315 -4.78 12.35 -9.40
CA LEU A 315 -5.81 13.37 -9.21
C LEU A 315 -6.84 13.29 -10.35
N PRO A 316 -8.14 13.51 -10.05
CA PRO A 316 -9.15 13.71 -11.10
C PRO A 316 -8.69 14.82 -12.03
N LYS A 317 -8.85 14.64 -13.34
CA LYS A 317 -8.48 15.65 -14.33
C LYS A 317 -9.75 16.23 -14.95
N PHE A 318 -9.78 17.54 -15.06
CA PHE A 318 -10.81 18.28 -15.79
C PHE A 318 -10.28 18.68 -17.16
N GLU A 319 -11.09 18.57 -18.17
CA GLU A 319 -10.75 19.12 -19.47
C GLU A 319 -10.56 20.65 -19.35
N ASN A 320 -9.39 21.16 -19.75
CA ASN A 320 -8.97 22.55 -19.58
C ASN A 320 -9.07 23.05 -18.12
N GLY A 321 -8.59 22.22 -17.16
CA GLY A 321 -8.64 22.52 -15.73
C GLY A 321 -8.04 23.87 -15.33
N PRO A 322 -6.82 24.21 -15.79
CA PRO A 322 -6.19 25.50 -15.51
C PRO A 322 -7.02 26.71 -15.93
N GLU A 323 -7.58 26.68 -17.14
CA GLU A 323 -8.41 27.73 -17.70
C GLU A 323 -9.74 27.86 -16.95
N LYS A 324 -10.38 26.73 -16.66
CA LYS A 324 -11.63 26.68 -15.85
C LYS A 324 -11.40 27.25 -14.45
N LEU A 325 -10.28 26.92 -13.81
CA LEU A 325 -9.97 27.49 -12.49
C LEU A 325 -9.79 28.99 -12.56
N ARG A 326 -9.04 29.50 -13.56
CA ARG A 326 -8.87 30.95 -13.78
C ARG A 326 -10.22 31.64 -13.97
N GLU A 327 -11.05 31.11 -14.84
CA GLU A 327 -12.38 31.66 -15.12
C GLU A 327 -13.25 31.72 -13.86
N LYS A 328 -13.37 30.60 -13.14
CA LYS A 328 -14.19 30.53 -11.91
C LYS A 328 -13.66 31.47 -10.83
N ALA A 329 -12.34 31.55 -10.65
CA ALA A 329 -11.71 32.42 -9.68
C ALA A 329 -11.96 33.92 -10.00
N TRP A 330 -11.79 34.32 -11.25
CA TRP A 330 -12.06 35.70 -11.67
C TRP A 330 -13.55 36.06 -11.64
N ASN A 331 -14.44 35.14 -11.96
CA ASN A 331 -15.89 35.35 -11.83
C ASN A 331 -16.27 35.53 -10.36
N GLY A 332 -15.73 34.69 -9.46
CA GLY A 332 -15.95 34.85 -8.02
C GLY A 332 -15.35 36.14 -7.45
N PHE A 333 -14.20 36.56 -7.95
CA PHE A 333 -13.54 37.81 -7.60
C PHE A 333 -14.44 39.03 -7.88
N LYS A 334 -15.01 39.08 -9.08
CA LYS A 334 -15.97 40.13 -9.45
C LYS A 334 -17.26 40.03 -8.64
N LYS A 335 -17.81 38.81 -8.47
CA LYS A 335 -19.05 38.60 -7.69
C LYS A 335 -18.91 39.06 -6.24
N LYS A 336 -17.74 38.96 -5.65
CA LYS A 336 -17.44 39.43 -4.29
C LYS A 336 -17.04 40.92 -4.22
N GLY A 337 -16.95 41.61 -5.36
CA GLY A 337 -16.62 43.02 -5.44
C GLY A 337 -15.15 43.35 -5.16
N TYR A 338 -14.24 42.38 -5.27
CA TYR A 338 -12.83 42.57 -5.05
C TYR A 338 -12.15 43.42 -6.13
N ASP A 339 -12.76 43.49 -7.31
CA ASP A 339 -12.36 44.38 -8.40
C ASP A 339 -12.36 45.87 -8.02
N LYS A 340 -13.15 46.22 -6.99
CA LYS A 340 -13.29 47.59 -6.48
C LYS A 340 -12.31 47.91 -5.35
N LEU A 341 -11.57 46.95 -4.82
CA LEU A 341 -10.71 47.10 -3.66
C LEU A 341 -9.23 47.43 -3.99
N GLY A 342 -8.95 47.61 -5.29
CA GLY A 342 -7.64 48.04 -5.78
C GLY A 342 -6.69 46.92 -6.23
N GLN A 343 -5.57 47.30 -6.80
CA GLN A 343 -4.62 46.42 -7.50
C GLN A 343 -4.09 45.27 -6.62
N LYS A 344 -3.89 45.51 -5.33
CA LYS A 344 -3.39 44.49 -4.39
C LYS A 344 -4.18 43.18 -4.44
N TYR A 345 -5.51 43.24 -4.66
CA TYR A 345 -6.37 42.06 -4.73
C TYR A 345 -6.16 41.29 -6.02
N SER A 346 -6.07 41.99 -7.16
CA SER A 346 -5.82 41.33 -8.45
C SER A 346 -4.42 40.74 -8.55
N ASP A 347 -3.41 41.43 -8.00
CA ASP A 347 -2.05 40.91 -7.95
C ASP A 347 -1.97 39.64 -7.13
N ARG A 348 -2.63 39.62 -5.96
CA ARG A 348 -2.70 38.43 -5.11
C ARG A 348 -3.42 37.26 -5.78
N LEU A 349 -4.53 37.52 -6.47
CA LEU A 349 -5.27 36.46 -7.19
C LEU A 349 -4.40 35.86 -8.29
N ASN A 350 -3.73 36.69 -9.10
CA ASN A 350 -2.83 36.22 -10.15
C ASN A 350 -1.66 35.40 -9.57
N TYR A 351 -1.02 35.91 -8.54
CA TYR A 351 0.06 35.23 -7.84
C TYR A 351 -0.35 33.82 -7.37
N GLU A 352 -1.50 33.69 -6.70
CA GLU A 352 -2.00 32.41 -6.23
C GLU A 352 -2.34 31.48 -7.40
N LEU A 353 -3.02 31.97 -8.45
CA LEU A 353 -3.36 31.18 -9.64
C LEU A 353 -2.12 30.66 -10.35
N GLU A 354 -1.08 31.47 -10.50
CA GLU A 354 0.18 31.05 -11.12
C GLU A 354 0.85 29.93 -10.31
N ASN A 355 0.90 30.07 -8.98
CA ASN A 355 1.48 29.05 -8.11
C ASN A 355 0.66 27.75 -8.10
N ILE A 356 -0.67 27.83 -8.01
CA ILE A 356 -1.55 26.65 -8.00
C ILE A 356 -1.48 25.90 -9.33
N ILE A 357 -1.55 26.62 -10.44
CA ILE A 357 -1.52 26.02 -11.79
C ILE A 357 -0.11 25.50 -12.09
N GLY A 358 0.92 26.29 -11.77
CA GLY A 358 2.31 25.88 -11.95
C GLY A 358 2.71 24.65 -11.13
N ALA A 359 2.05 24.42 -10.00
CA ALA A 359 2.20 23.22 -9.17
C ALA A 359 1.29 22.05 -9.60
N GLY A 360 0.48 22.19 -10.67
CA GLY A 360 -0.40 21.12 -11.16
C GLY A 360 -1.66 20.86 -10.33
N PHE A 361 -2.09 21.81 -9.47
CA PHE A 361 -3.23 21.65 -8.55
C PHE A 361 -4.55 22.21 -9.05
N ALA A 362 -4.62 22.72 -10.27
CA ALA A 362 -5.85 23.30 -10.80
C ALA A 362 -7.06 22.36 -10.64
N ASP A 363 -6.88 21.11 -11.00
CA ASP A 363 -7.94 20.09 -10.93
C ASP A 363 -8.38 19.79 -9.49
N TYR A 364 -7.43 19.76 -8.56
CA TYR A 364 -7.74 19.59 -7.14
C TYR A 364 -8.62 20.72 -6.61
N PHE A 365 -8.32 21.96 -6.98
CA PHE A 365 -9.16 23.11 -6.60
C PHE A 365 -10.57 23.06 -7.22
N LEU A 366 -10.69 22.54 -8.44
CA LEU A 366 -11.96 22.33 -9.11
C LEU A 366 -12.81 21.25 -8.43
N VAL A 367 -12.18 20.14 -7.98
CA VAL A 367 -12.86 19.11 -7.16
C VAL A 367 -13.42 19.73 -5.87
N LEU A 368 -12.62 20.55 -5.18
CA LEU A 368 -13.10 21.24 -3.98
C LEU A 368 -14.27 22.18 -4.29
N GLU A 369 -14.18 22.93 -5.37
CA GLU A 369 -15.25 23.85 -5.78
C GLU A 369 -16.56 23.11 -6.09
N GLU A 370 -16.49 22.00 -6.84
CA GLU A 370 -17.64 21.13 -7.11
C GLU A 370 -18.25 20.58 -5.81
N LEU A 371 -17.40 20.05 -4.91
CA LEU A 371 -17.86 19.50 -3.63
C LEU A 371 -18.58 20.56 -2.78
N PHE A 372 -17.98 21.75 -2.64
CA PHE A 372 -18.59 22.83 -1.85
C PHE A 372 -19.85 23.40 -2.50
N THR A 373 -19.90 23.42 -3.84
CA THR A 373 -21.09 23.85 -4.60
C THR A 373 -22.22 22.85 -4.39
N TRP A 374 -21.95 21.55 -4.58
CA TRP A 374 -22.91 20.49 -4.30
C TRP A 374 -23.44 20.54 -2.85
N TYR A 375 -22.54 20.71 -1.87
CA TYR A 375 -22.92 20.78 -0.46
C TYR A 375 -23.87 21.95 -0.16
N ARG A 376 -23.63 23.13 -0.79
CA ARG A 376 -24.50 24.30 -0.62
C ARG A 376 -25.83 24.15 -1.35
N ASP A 377 -25.78 23.71 -2.60
CA ASP A 377 -26.93 23.81 -3.51
C ASP A 377 -27.87 22.61 -3.33
N GLU A 378 -27.34 21.40 -3.16
CA GLU A 378 -28.12 20.16 -3.01
C GLU A 378 -28.46 19.84 -1.55
N LEU A 379 -27.49 19.99 -0.63
CA LEU A 379 -27.71 19.69 0.78
C LEU A 379 -28.10 20.90 1.63
N HIS A 380 -28.19 22.09 1.03
CA HIS A 380 -28.47 23.36 1.72
C HIS A 380 -27.55 23.60 2.94
N GLY A 381 -26.33 23.10 2.85
CA GLY A 381 -25.34 23.13 3.92
C GLY A 381 -24.72 24.52 4.09
N MET A 382 -24.45 24.91 5.32
CA MET A 382 -23.69 26.13 5.62
C MET A 382 -22.20 25.85 5.64
N THR A 383 -21.44 26.58 4.82
CA THR A 383 -19.98 26.52 4.85
C THR A 383 -19.43 27.44 5.95
N ALA A 384 -18.50 26.94 6.75
CA ALA A 384 -17.79 27.74 7.74
C ALA A 384 -16.95 28.86 7.09
N PHE A 385 -16.58 29.86 7.86
CA PHE A 385 -15.73 30.96 7.35
C PHE A 385 -14.41 30.48 6.74
N GLY A 386 -13.78 29.48 7.33
CA GLY A 386 -12.57 28.84 6.91
C GLY A 386 -11.95 28.09 8.09
N ARG A 387 -11.34 26.94 7.83
CA ARG A 387 -10.66 26.14 8.84
C ARG A 387 -9.29 25.75 8.33
N GLY A 388 -8.26 25.89 9.19
CA GLY A 388 -6.89 25.60 8.82
C GLY A 388 -6.29 26.63 7.86
N SER A 389 -5.21 26.24 7.17
CA SER A 389 -4.43 27.12 6.28
C SER A 389 -5.15 27.52 4.99
N ALA A 390 -6.17 26.79 4.55
CA ALA A 390 -6.98 27.08 3.37
C ALA A 390 -7.63 28.48 3.42
N ALA A 391 -7.89 29.02 4.62
CA ALA A 391 -8.36 30.39 4.81
C ALA A 391 -7.39 31.46 4.29
N GLY A 392 -6.10 31.11 4.07
CA GLY A 392 -5.09 31.99 3.50
C GLY A 392 -5.14 32.13 1.97
N SER A 393 -5.99 31.36 1.27
CA SER A 393 -6.09 31.41 -0.18
C SER A 393 -7.24 32.31 -0.66
N LEU A 394 -6.92 33.31 -1.47
CA LEU A 394 -7.88 34.15 -2.16
C LEU A 394 -8.61 33.37 -3.28
N VAL A 395 -7.91 32.47 -3.96
CA VAL A 395 -8.53 31.60 -4.98
C VAL A 395 -9.63 30.75 -4.36
N LEU A 396 -9.37 30.04 -3.23
CA LEU A 396 -10.38 29.26 -2.52
C LEU A 396 -11.56 30.12 -2.05
N ASN A 397 -11.29 31.36 -1.65
CA ASN A 397 -12.34 32.29 -1.31
C ASN A 397 -13.19 32.66 -2.54
N CYS A 398 -12.56 33.00 -3.65
CA CYS A 398 -13.24 33.37 -4.89
C CYS A 398 -14.11 32.22 -5.45
N ILE A 399 -13.61 30.99 -5.43
CA ILE A 399 -14.40 29.83 -5.90
C ILE A 399 -15.41 29.31 -4.85
N GLY A 400 -15.51 29.96 -3.70
CA GLY A 400 -16.56 29.70 -2.71
C GLY A 400 -16.27 28.57 -1.73
N CYS A 401 -15.03 28.09 -1.63
CA CYS A 401 -14.63 27.08 -0.65
C CYS A 401 -14.38 27.67 0.75
N THR A 402 -14.03 28.95 0.85
CA THR A 402 -13.87 29.68 2.11
C THR A 402 -14.62 31.01 2.09
N ASN A 403 -14.93 31.54 3.28
CA ASN A 403 -15.61 32.83 3.46
C ASN A 403 -14.75 33.87 4.16
N VAL A 404 -13.44 33.63 4.28
CA VAL A 404 -12.46 34.58 4.86
C VAL A 404 -11.77 35.35 3.75
N ASP A 405 -11.72 36.67 3.88
CA ASP A 405 -10.88 37.52 3.03
C ASP A 405 -9.42 37.48 3.55
N PRO A 406 -8.52 36.76 2.86
CA PRO A 406 -7.15 36.58 3.36
C PRO A 406 -6.33 37.88 3.34
N ILE A 407 -6.65 38.83 2.48
CA ILE A 407 -5.94 40.11 2.39
C ILE A 407 -6.33 41.04 3.52
N LYS A 408 -7.62 41.10 3.84
CA LYS A 408 -8.14 41.89 4.96
C LYS A 408 -7.52 41.47 6.31
N TYR A 409 -7.32 40.17 6.50
CA TYR A 409 -6.76 39.61 7.74
C TYR A 409 -5.26 39.31 7.65
N ASN A 410 -4.60 39.76 6.59
CA ASN A 410 -3.16 39.60 6.37
C ASN A 410 -2.70 38.13 6.48
N LEU A 411 -3.47 37.20 5.91
CA LEU A 411 -3.15 35.77 5.90
C LEU A 411 -2.19 35.45 4.76
N LEU A 412 -1.18 34.61 5.05
CA LEU A 412 -0.18 34.20 4.07
C LEU A 412 -0.65 32.98 3.28
N PHE A 413 -0.56 33.09 1.95
CA PHE A 413 -0.88 31.98 1.04
C PHE A 413 0.14 30.83 1.18
N GLU A 414 1.39 31.17 1.42
CA GLU A 414 2.50 30.24 1.56
C GLU A 414 2.33 29.26 2.75
N ARG A 415 1.51 29.61 3.74
CA ARG A 415 1.12 28.69 4.81
C ARG A 415 0.12 27.61 4.36
N PHE A 416 -0.58 27.86 3.27
CA PHE A 416 -1.52 26.92 2.67
C PHE A 416 -0.86 26.12 1.55
N LEU A 417 -0.20 26.80 0.62
CA LEU A 417 0.52 26.20 -0.50
C LEU A 417 1.89 26.86 -0.59
N ASP A 418 2.89 26.20 -0.02
CA ASP A 418 4.29 26.52 -0.25
C ASP A 418 4.75 25.74 -1.48
N ALA A 419 4.87 26.45 -2.61
CA ALA A 419 5.25 25.85 -3.88
C ALA A 419 6.64 25.17 -3.81
N GLU A 420 7.59 25.68 -3.00
CA GLU A 420 8.88 25.05 -2.78
C GLU A 420 8.77 23.79 -1.89
N ARG A 421 8.03 23.89 -0.79
CA ARG A 421 7.79 22.73 0.08
C ARG A 421 6.97 21.67 -0.64
N PHE A 422 6.05 22.10 -1.51
CA PHE A 422 5.24 21.20 -2.31
C PHE A 422 6.05 20.55 -3.42
N ARG A 423 6.94 21.30 -4.11
CA ARG A 423 7.94 20.70 -5.00
C ARG A 423 8.76 19.65 -4.25
N LYS A 424 9.24 19.92 -3.06
CA LYS A 424 9.99 18.97 -2.23
C LYS A 424 9.15 17.75 -1.79
N ILE A 425 7.84 17.91 -1.56
CA ILE A 425 6.93 16.79 -1.23
C ILE A 425 6.59 15.98 -2.48
N VAL A 426 6.37 16.64 -3.60
CA VAL A 426 6.23 16.01 -4.92
C VAL A 426 7.56 15.39 -5.36
N GLU A 427 8.70 16.01 -5.04
CA GLU A 427 10.07 15.51 -5.24
C GLU A 427 10.45 14.35 -4.31
N SER A 428 9.85 14.23 -3.13
CA SER A 428 10.09 13.11 -2.19
C SER A 428 9.13 11.94 -2.30
N GLY A 429 8.06 12.06 -3.07
CA GLY A 429 7.04 11.01 -3.22
C GLY A 429 6.13 11.14 -4.42
N GLY A 430 6.22 12.23 -5.15
CA GLY A 430 5.58 12.45 -6.44
C GLY A 430 6.56 13.25 -7.29
N LYS A 431 7.13 12.63 -8.29
CA LYS A 431 8.21 13.18 -9.11
C LYS A 431 7.82 14.49 -9.78
N VAL A 432 8.49 15.57 -9.43
CA VAL A 432 8.85 16.58 -10.44
C VAL A 432 10.16 16.10 -11.03
N SER A 433 10.06 15.31 -12.07
CA SER A 433 11.18 14.94 -12.90
C SER A 433 11.74 16.20 -13.51
N GLY A 434 13.05 16.38 -13.45
CA GLY A 434 13.72 17.28 -14.34
C GLY A 434 13.40 16.86 -15.78
N CYS A 435 13.54 17.77 -16.72
CA CYS A 435 13.10 17.55 -18.09
C CYS A 435 14.29 17.46 -19.04
N PHE A 436 14.10 16.73 -20.13
CA PHE A 436 15.04 16.68 -21.24
C PHE A 436 14.56 17.56 -22.42
N PRO A 437 15.45 18.14 -23.20
CA PRO A 437 15.07 18.85 -24.42
C PRO A 437 14.43 17.91 -25.45
N GLY A 438 13.57 18.46 -26.29
CA GLY A 438 12.76 17.67 -27.21
C GLY A 438 13.56 16.87 -28.28
N ASP A 439 14.80 17.24 -28.54
CA ASP A 439 15.72 16.54 -29.43
C ASP A 439 16.48 15.37 -28.76
N THR A 440 16.28 15.17 -27.48
CA THR A 440 16.87 14.04 -26.73
C THR A 440 16.39 12.72 -27.31
N VAL A 441 17.34 11.81 -27.58
CA VAL A 441 17.07 10.53 -28.24
C VAL A 441 16.78 9.46 -27.18
N ILE A 442 15.63 8.77 -27.32
CA ILE A 442 15.14 7.74 -26.43
C ILE A 442 15.12 6.39 -27.16
N PRO A 443 15.74 5.34 -26.59
CA PRO A 443 15.64 4.00 -27.15
C PRO A 443 14.23 3.44 -26.91
N VAL A 444 13.62 2.94 -27.99
CA VAL A 444 12.28 2.34 -27.97
C VAL A 444 12.34 0.87 -28.36
N SER A 445 11.24 0.14 -28.14
CA SER A 445 11.10 -1.28 -28.49
C SER A 445 11.54 -1.59 -29.91
N GLY A 446 12.12 -2.78 -30.11
CA GLY A 446 12.58 -3.27 -31.39
C GLY A 446 13.93 -2.65 -31.85
N GLY A 447 14.74 -2.12 -30.93
CA GLY A 447 16.07 -1.57 -31.20
C GLY A 447 16.04 -0.25 -32.01
N LYS A 448 14.92 0.45 -31.98
CA LYS A 448 14.72 1.75 -32.63
C LYS A 448 14.96 2.90 -31.67
N PHE A 449 15.01 4.12 -32.22
CA PHE A 449 15.17 5.35 -31.47
C PHE A 449 14.14 6.37 -31.92
N LYS A 450 13.63 7.17 -30.96
CA LYS A 450 12.75 8.32 -31.22
C LYS A 450 13.28 9.54 -30.45
N MET A 451 13.03 10.73 -31.00
CA MET A 451 13.25 11.96 -30.19
C MET A 451 12.19 12.07 -29.10
N MET A 452 12.54 12.65 -27.97
CA MET A 452 11.65 12.86 -26.84
C MET A 452 10.35 13.56 -27.26
N LYS A 453 10.43 14.58 -28.11
CA LYS A 453 9.26 15.28 -28.65
C LYS A 453 8.33 14.39 -29.48
N ASP A 454 8.84 13.31 -30.09
CA ASP A 454 8.11 12.43 -31.02
C ASP A 454 7.56 11.15 -30.32
N ILE A 455 7.89 10.93 -29.03
CA ILE A 455 7.33 9.85 -28.21
C ILE A 455 5.85 10.11 -28.01
N GLN A 456 5.04 9.05 -28.07
CA GLN A 456 3.59 9.08 -27.82
C GLN A 456 3.21 8.15 -26.66
N ILE A 457 2.08 8.42 -26.03
CA ILE A 457 1.48 7.51 -25.05
C ILE A 457 1.20 6.18 -25.73
N GLY A 458 1.58 5.06 -25.08
CA GLY A 458 1.52 3.71 -25.65
C GLY A 458 2.83 3.25 -26.33
N ASP A 459 3.78 4.15 -26.59
CA ASP A 459 5.11 3.73 -27.04
C ASP A 459 5.82 2.92 -25.93
N LYS A 460 6.65 1.97 -26.31
CA LYS A 460 7.47 1.22 -25.36
C LYS A 460 8.90 1.73 -25.40
N VAL A 461 9.36 2.27 -24.29
CA VAL A 461 10.74 2.73 -24.07
C VAL A 461 11.53 1.71 -23.28
N ILE A 462 12.86 1.79 -23.34
CA ILE A 462 13.75 0.89 -22.58
C ILE A 462 14.01 1.51 -21.22
N SER A 463 13.67 0.78 -20.16
CA SER A 463 13.97 1.15 -18.79
C SER A 463 15.46 0.93 -18.48
N ILE A 464 15.94 1.47 -17.35
CA ILE A 464 17.35 1.35 -16.91
C ILE A 464 17.79 -0.10 -16.77
N ASP A 465 16.90 -1.00 -16.37
CA ASP A 465 17.14 -2.45 -16.24
C ASP A 465 17.09 -3.22 -17.58
N GLY A 466 16.97 -2.50 -18.69
CA GLY A 466 16.88 -3.08 -20.03
C GLY A 466 15.51 -3.62 -20.42
N THR A 467 14.51 -3.57 -19.55
CA THR A 467 13.15 -4.02 -19.85
C THR A 467 12.36 -2.99 -20.65
N GLU A 468 11.44 -3.45 -21.50
CA GLU A 468 10.52 -2.57 -22.21
C GLU A 468 9.39 -2.10 -21.29
N ARG A 469 9.11 -0.79 -21.30
CA ARG A 469 8.05 -0.16 -20.49
C ARG A 469 7.19 0.74 -21.34
N GLU A 470 5.89 0.66 -21.15
CA GLU A 470 4.92 1.48 -21.86
C GLU A 470 4.93 2.91 -21.31
N VAL A 471 4.94 3.90 -22.22
CA VAL A 471 4.74 5.31 -21.87
C VAL A 471 3.25 5.53 -21.58
N ILE A 472 2.93 5.85 -20.35
CA ILE A 472 1.55 6.06 -19.86
C ILE A 472 1.18 7.53 -19.81
N ASP A 473 2.16 8.44 -19.76
CA ASP A 473 1.94 9.88 -19.88
C ASP A 473 3.18 10.57 -20.47
N LYS A 474 2.99 11.75 -21.05
CA LYS A 474 4.05 12.60 -21.59
C LYS A 474 3.76 14.04 -21.24
N PHE A 475 4.72 14.68 -20.61
CA PHE A 475 4.60 16.06 -20.16
C PHE A 475 5.42 16.98 -21.07
N ASN A 476 4.76 18.01 -21.61
CA ASN A 476 5.44 19.15 -22.20
C ASN A 476 5.54 20.25 -21.12
N ASN A 477 6.74 20.46 -20.61
CA ASN A 477 7.00 21.36 -19.49
C ASN A 477 7.38 22.79 -19.94
N GLY A 478 7.19 23.10 -21.23
CA GLY A 478 7.52 24.38 -21.84
C GLY A 478 9.01 24.65 -21.93
N VAL A 479 9.38 25.89 -22.22
CA VAL A 479 10.79 26.30 -22.35
C VAL A 479 11.46 26.37 -20.98
N LYS A 480 12.56 25.64 -20.81
CA LYS A 480 13.36 25.57 -19.57
C LYS A 480 14.83 25.84 -19.86
N ASN A 481 15.53 26.39 -18.87
CA ASN A 481 16.98 26.52 -18.89
C ASN A 481 17.63 25.15 -18.76
N LEU A 482 18.63 24.89 -19.59
CA LEU A 482 19.36 23.65 -19.67
C LEU A 482 20.79 23.82 -19.18
N ILE A 483 21.30 22.75 -18.58
CA ILE A 483 22.72 22.57 -18.31
C ILE A 483 23.27 21.43 -19.18
N SER A 484 24.55 21.53 -19.54
CA SER A 484 25.28 20.49 -20.26
C SER A 484 26.12 19.68 -19.28
N VAL A 485 25.90 18.38 -19.25
CA VAL A 485 26.63 17.44 -18.39
C VAL A 485 27.57 16.61 -19.25
N SER A 486 28.86 16.62 -18.93
CA SER A 486 29.90 15.82 -19.58
C SER A 486 30.36 14.71 -18.63
N TYR A 487 30.43 13.48 -19.12
CA TYR A 487 30.84 12.30 -18.34
C TYR A 487 31.76 11.38 -19.13
N LEU A 488 32.55 10.56 -18.44
CA LEU A 488 33.62 9.75 -19.00
C LEU A 488 33.20 8.26 -19.02
N VAL A 489 33.29 7.63 -20.22
CA VAL A 489 33.17 6.17 -20.37
C VAL A 489 34.44 5.67 -21.09
N GLY A 490 35.26 4.89 -20.40
CA GLY A 490 36.59 4.56 -20.85
C GLY A 490 37.42 5.83 -21.07
N ASP A 491 37.95 6.03 -22.28
CA ASP A 491 38.74 7.23 -22.66
C ASP A 491 37.90 8.25 -23.44
N LYS A 492 36.59 8.08 -23.54
CA LYS A 492 35.71 8.97 -24.33
C LYS A 492 34.82 9.82 -23.43
N ILE A 493 34.70 11.10 -23.78
CA ILE A 493 33.79 12.04 -23.12
C ILE A 493 32.48 12.07 -23.89
N TYR A 494 31.39 11.86 -23.17
CA TYR A 494 30.02 11.98 -23.67
C TYR A 494 29.35 13.18 -23.03
N ARG A 495 28.33 13.74 -23.70
CA ARG A 495 27.60 14.92 -23.24
C ARG A 495 26.11 14.76 -23.46
N PHE A 496 25.31 15.22 -22.49
CA PHE A 496 23.86 15.38 -22.63
C PHE A 496 23.42 16.72 -22.02
N ARG A 497 22.22 17.16 -22.41
CA ARG A 497 21.58 18.38 -21.89
C ARG A 497 20.36 18.01 -21.07
N VAL A 498 20.13 18.74 -19.98
CA VAL A 498 19.05 18.44 -19.04
C VAL A 498 18.77 19.69 -18.18
N THR A 499 17.59 19.80 -17.57
CA THR A 499 17.33 20.85 -16.58
C THR A 499 18.17 20.63 -15.32
N GLU A 500 18.61 21.69 -14.67
CA GLU A 500 19.53 21.66 -13.53
C GLU A 500 19.02 20.87 -12.31
N ASN A 501 17.72 20.77 -12.17
CA ASN A 501 17.04 20.08 -11.07
C ASN A 501 16.69 18.61 -11.40
N HIS A 502 17.16 18.06 -12.53
CA HIS A 502 16.87 16.67 -12.88
C HIS A 502 17.53 15.71 -11.91
N MET A 503 16.74 14.80 -11.36
CA MET A 503 17.20 13.81 -10.39
C MET A 503 17.91 12.65 -11.07
N PHE A 504 19.11 12.34 -10.62
CA PHE A 504 19.86 11.19 -11.07
C PHE A 504 20.30 10.32 -9.89
N ARG A 505 20.39 9.02 -10.11
CA ARG A 505 21.01 8.13 -9.14
C ARG A 505 22.53 8.32 -9.14
N PHE A 506 23.09 8.33 -7.96
CA PHE A 506 24.52 8.47 -7.78
C PHE A 506 25.08 7.45 -6.80
N LYS A 507 26.40 7.25 -6.88
CA LYS A 507 27.19 6.57 -5.87
C LYS A 507 28.34 7.48 -5.46
N ASN A 508 28.45 7.79 -4.19
CA ASN A 508 29.63 8.53 -3.71
C ASN A 508 30.84 7.60 -3.64
N SER A 509 31.91 7.96 -4.33
CA SER A 509 33.12 7.11 -4.47
C SER A 509 33.95 6.99 -3.21
N GLU A 510 33.82 7.93 -2.24
CA GLU A 510 34.61 7.94 -1.01
C GLU A 510 33.91 7.16 0.11
N ILE A 511 32.61 7.34 0.28
CA ILE A 511 31.86 6.74 1.39
C ILE A 511 30.92 5.59 0.96
N GLY A 512 30.86 5.30 -0.34
CA GLY A 512 30.02 4.23 -0.91
C GLY A 512 28.51 4.48 -0.82
N GLN A 513 28.07 5.66 -0.41
CA GLN A 513 26.64 6.03 -0.32
C GLN A 513 26.01 6.00 -1.70
N ILE A 514 24.88 5.32 -1.83
CA ILE A 514 24.04 5.30 -3.05
C ILE A 514 22.75 6.07 -2.73
N GLY A 515 22.29 6.91 -3.65
CA GLY A 515 21.09 7.72 -3.47
C GLY A 515 20.66 8.41 -4.76
N GLU A 516 19.76 9.35 -4.62
CA GLU A 516 19.28 10.22 -5.69
C GLU A 516 19.42 11.68 -5.27
N LYS A 517 19.86 12.52 -6.20
CA LYS A 517 19.92 13.95 -6.02
C LYS A 517 19.88 14.70 -7.35
N PRO A 518 19.54 16.01 -7.35
CA PRO A 518 19.56 16.83 -8.55
C PRO A 518 20.97 16.90 -9.12
N ILE A 519 21.07 16.96 -10.45
CA ILE A 519 22.38 16.95 -11.13
C ILE A 519 23.24 18.16 -10.76
N ASN A 520 22.65 19.30 -10.45
CA ASN A 520 23.36 20.49 -9.99
C ASN A 520 23.98 20.37 -8.58
N GLU A 521 23.60 19.35 -7.81
CA GLU A 521 24.14 19.03 -6.48
C GLU A 521 25.23 17.95 -6.51
N PHE A 522 25.61 17.44 -7.71
CA PHE A 522 26.68 16.47 -7.82
C PHE A 522 28.04 17.10 -7.49
N SER A 523 28.79 16.41 -6.66
CA SER A 523 30.17 16.74 -6.28
C SER A 523 31.18 15.95 -7.10
N ASN A 524 32.46 16.29 -6.99
CA ASN A 524 33.55 15.58 -7.66
C ASN A 524 33.70 14.11 -7.21
N CYS A 525 33.12 13.73 -6.06
CA CYS A 525 33.14 12.38 -5.51
C CYS A 525 31.92 11.56 -5.93
N ASP A 526 30.97 12.13 -6.66
CA ASP A 526 29.75 11.46 -7.07
C ASP A 526 29.89 10.87 -8.47
N LEU A 527 29.52 9.60 -8.59
CA LEU A 527 29.48 8.86 -9.85
C LEU A 527 28.02 8.79 -10.31
N LEU A 528 27.78 9.12 -11.58
CA LEU A 528 26.46 9.02 -12.19
C LEU A 528 26.15 7.55 -12.54
N MET A 529 24.97 7.06 -12.15
CA MET A 529 24.50 5.73 -12.57
C MET A 529 24.08 5.76 -14.03
N VAL A 530 24.59 4.82 -14.83
CA VAL A 530 24.32 4.73 -16.27
C VAL A 530 23.61 3.42 -16.68
N SER A 531 23.68 2.40 -15.85
CA SER A 531 22.91 1.15 -15.95
C SER A 531 22.82 0.50 -14.57
N ASP A 532 22.10 -0.62 -14.42
CA ASP A 532 22.10 -1.37 -13.17
C ASP A 532 23.56 -1.74 -12.80
N ASP A 533 24.02 -1.20 -11.66
CA ASP A 533 25.36 -1.37 -11.11
C ASP A 533 26.53 -0.75 -11.89
N GLU A 534 26.28 0.00 -12.97
CA GLU A 534 27.35 0.71 -13.70
C GLU A 534 27.30 2.22 -13.40
N TYR A 535 28.44 2.77 -13.01
CA TYR A 535 28.59 4.17 -12.62
C TYR A 535 29.73 4.83 -13.39
N VAL A 536 29.52 6.08 -13.79
CA VAL A 536 30.52 6.86 -14.54
C VAL A 536 30.86 8.17 -13.83
N LYS A 537 32.05 8.66 -14.07
CA LYS A 537 32.52 9.93 -13.50
C LYS A 537 32.01 11.11 -14.32
N ILE A 538 31.40 12.08 -13.67
CA ILE A 538 31.09 13.38 -14.28
C ILE A 538 32.39 14.18 -14.40
N VAL A 539 32.64 14.71 -15.58
CA VAL A 539 33.85 15.50 -15.89
C VAL A 539 33.55 16.98 -15.73
N ASN A 540 32.36 17.42 -16.19
CA ASN A 540 31.99 18.83 -16.14
C ASN A 540 30.47 19.01 -16.19
N ILE A 541 29.97 20.06 -15.51
CA ILE A 541 28.59 20.54 -15.57
C ILE A 541 28.65 22.03 -15.90
N GLU A 542 28.08 22.43 -17.04
CA GLU A 542 28.12 23.80 -17.55
C GLU A 542 26.72 24.35 -17.76
N ASN A 543 26.49 25.59 -17.33
CA ASN A 543 25.30 26.35 -17.70
C ASN A 543 25.66 27.29 -18.86
N ASN A 544 25.24 26.94 -20.06
CA ASN A 544 25.55 27.69 -21.28
C ASN A 544 24.49 28.76 -21.59
N GLY A 545 23.47 28.92 -20.74
CA GLY A 545 22.35 29.84 -20.97
C GLY A 545 21.38 29.38 -22.07
N GLU A 546 21.46 28.12 -22.48
CA GLU A 546 20.54 27.53 -23.45
C GLU A 546 19.16 27.31 -22.84
N SER A 547 18.12 27.57 -23.61
CA SER A 547 16.73 27.32 -23.19
C SER A 547 15.95 26.71 -24.34
N GLU A 548 15.31 25.57 -24.11
CA GLU A 548 14.54 24.85 -25.12
C GLU A 548 13.25 24.30 -24.51
N GLU A 549 12.33 23.89 -25.39
CA GLU A 549 11.12 23.17 -25.00
C GLU A 549 11.48 21.79 -24.46
N CYS A 550 11.08 21.53 -23.22
CA CYS A 550 11.49 20.36 -22.46
C CYS A 550 10.32 19.44 -22.17
N TYR A 551 10.63 18.15 -22.17
CA TYR A 551 9.67 17.08 -21.99
C TYR A 551 10.11 16.10 -20.92
N ASP A 552 9.13 15.39 -20.35
CA ASP A 552 9.34 14.23 -19.50
C ASP A 552 8.35 13.13 -19.85
N LEU A 553 8.70 11.89 -19.50
CA LEU A 553 7.90 10.70 -19.78
C LEU A 553 7.57 9.98 -18.48
N HIS A 554 6.32 9.58 -18.35
CA HIS A 554 5.89 8.67 -17.34
C HIS A 554 5.75 7.26 -17.92
N ILE A 555 6.49 6.29 -17.37
CA ILE A 555 6.51 4.92 -17.83
C ILE A 555 5.90 3.97 -16.80
N ARG A 556 5.23 2.92 -17.25
CA ARG A 556 4.54 1.96 -16.38
C ARG A 556 5.50 1.25 -15.45
N GLY A 557 5.25 1.34 -14.14
CA GLY A 557 5.87 0.55 -13.08
C GLY A 557 7.31 0.90 -12.72
N LYS A 558 7.98 1.83 -13.41
CA LYS A 558 9.30 2.34 -13.04
C LYS A 558 9.46 3.81 -13.37
N SER A 559 10.37 4.43 -12.63
CA SER A 559 10.62 5.85 -12.68
C SER A 559 11.74 6.26 -13.61
N TYR A 560 12.49 5.29 -14.16
CA TYR A 560 13.70 5.56 -14.94
C TYR A 560 13.62 4.92 -16.29
N TYR A 561 13.93 5.69 -17.33
CA TYR A 561 14.07 5.24 -18.72
C TYR A 561 15.43 5.64 -19.25
N ARG A 562 15.90 4.91 -20.26
CA ARG A 562 17.19 5.21 -20.90
C ARG A 562 17.06 6.39 -21.84
N VAL A 563 18.09 7.23 -21.84
CA VAL A 563 18.26 8.35 -22.75
C VAL A 563 19.53 8.13 -23.55
N CYS A 564 19.48 8.18 -24.89
CA CYS A 564 20.67 8.03 -25.71
C CYS A 564 21.55 9.29 -25.64
N GLY A 565 22.86 9.09 -25.40
CA GLY A 565 23.81 10.17 -25.10
C GLY A 565 24.29 10.10 -23.66
N VAL A 566 23.49 9.54 -22.79
CA VAL A 566 23.93 8.86 -21.57
C VAL A 566 23.92 7.38 -21.96
N LEU A 567 25.04 6.70 -22.00
CA LEU A 567 25.11 5.24 -22.12
C LEU A 567 24.47 4.68 -20.86
N LEU A 568 23.16 4.54 -20.88
CA LEU A 568 22.34 4.12 -19.75
C LEU A 568 21.81 2.74 -20.03
#